data_cd2bf1c9fe0d71836dda9c08ccfd5ce5
#
_entry.id   cd2bf1c9fe0d71836dda9c08ccfd5ce5
#
_cell.length_a   1.000
_cell.length_b   1.000
_cell.length_c   1.000
_cell.angle_alpha   90.00
_cell.angle_beta   90.00
_cell.angle_gamma   90.00
#
_symmetry.space_group_name_H-M   'P 1'
#
loop_
_entity.id
_entity.type
_entity.pdbx_description
1 polymer ?
#
loop_
_entity_poly.entity_id
_entity_poly.type
_entity_poly.pdbx_seq_one_letter_code
_entity_poly.pdbx_strand_id
1 'polypeptide(L)'
;MPDFTKIDYLKDGNERQKRAYKLLTKHRFFEKLKAYSPILAGTVPIEIDIEGSDLDLIFEVDLKFEEDFLDDLMFSRFIPHDVETKVEYPIINGEKCITLNFVLDEFPIEIFGQNKPTTEQNAYLHMIAEYKILQEKGEEFKQKIIELKKQGIKTEPAFGLLLGLENPYEDLLKFK
;
A
#
# COMPACT_ATOMS: atom_id res chain seq x y z
N MET A 1 5.75 -17.70 -1.17
CA MET A 1 5.29 -16.31 -0.98
C MET A 1 5.91 -15.46 -2.08
N PRO A 2 5.13 -14.60 -2.77
CA PRO A 2 5.69 -13.66 -3.73
C PRO A 2 6.74 -12.74 -3.08
N ASP A 3 7.66 -12.21 -3.88
CA ASP A 3 8.58 -11.15 -3.46
C ASP A 3 7.83 -9.81 -3.55
N PHE A 4 7.20 -9.38 -2.46
CA PHE A 4 6.44 -8.14 -2.38
C PHE A 4 7.30 -6.86 -2.40
N THR A 5 8.64 -6.97 -2.40
CA THR A 5 9.52 -5.82 -2.65
C THR A 5 9.58 -5.43 -4.12
N LYS A 6 8.97 -6.22 -5.01
CA LYS A 6 8.83 -6.01 -6.45
C LYS A 6 7.36 -6.10 -6.85
N ILE A 7 7.03 -5.69 -8.06
CA ILE A 7 5.67 -5.76 -8.58
C ILE A 7 5.46 -6.84 -9.65
N ASP A 8 6.46 -7.69 -9.88
CA ASP A 8 6.41 -8.68 -10.96
C ASP A 8 5.30 -9.73 -10.76
N TYR A 9 4.95 -10.04 -9.52
CA TYR A 9 3.85 -10.96 -9.19
C TYR A 9 2.49 -10.48 -9.70
N LEU A 10 2.30 -9.18 -9.88
CA LEU A 10 1.05 -8.62 -10.40
C LEU A 10 0.77 -9.02 -11.87
N LYS A 11 1.82 -9.39 -12.63
CA LYS A 11 1.69 -9.78 -14.04
C LYS A 11 0.76 -10.98 -14.22
N ASP A 12 0.87 -11.93 -13.30
CA ASP A 12 0.19 -13.21 -13.34
C ASP A 12 -1.00 -13.27 -12.37
N GLY A 13 -1.30 -12.15 -11.72
CA GLY A 13 -2.38 -11.99 -10.77
C GLY A 13 -3.77 -11.80 -11.41
N ASN A 14 -4.72 -11.33 -10.62
CA ASN A 14 -6.06 -11.02 -11.09
C ASN A 14 -6.07 -9.81 -12.05
N GLU A 15 -7.22 -9.52 -12.66
CA GLU A 15 -7.33 -8.45 -13.66
C GLU A 15 -7.01 -7.05 -13.10
N ARG A 16 -7.33 -6.77 -11.83
CA ARG A 16 -6.98 -5.51 -11.20
C ARG A 16 -5.47 -5.40 -10.97
N GLN A 17 -4.84 -6.46 -10.49
CA GLN A 17 -3.38 -6.53 -10.33
C GLN A 17 -2.65 -6.33 -11.67
N LYS A 18 -3.12 -6.96 -12.74
CA LYS A 18 -2.57 -6.77 -14.10
C LYS A 18 -2.70 -5.33 -14.60
N ARG A 19 -3.82 -4.68 -14.31
CA ARG A 19 -4.01 -3.24 -14.65
C ARG A 19 -3.09 -2.36 -13.81
N ALA A 20 -2.98 -2.60 -12.50
CA ALA A 20 -2.04 -1.90 -11.64
C ALA A 20 -0.58 -2.07 -12.12
N TYR A 21 -0.19 -3.30 -12.49
CA TYR A 21 1.12 -3.54 -13.07
C TYR A 21 1.38 -2.70 -14.33
N LYS A 22 0.40 -2.69 -15.27
CA LYS A 22 0.51 -1.89 -16.51
C LYS A 22 0.66 -0.40 -16.21
N LEU A 23 -0.12 0.15 -15.27
CA LEU A 23 -0.05 1.54 -14.86
C LEU A 23 1.34 1.88 -14.31
N LEU A 24 1.80 1.12 -13.32
CA LEU A 24 3.06 1.38 -12.61
C LEU A 24 4.28 1.24 -13.55
N THR A 25 4.24 0.28 -14.48
CA THR A 25 5.32 0.07 -15.47
C THR A 25 5.29 1.09 -16.60
N LYS A 26 4.11 1.49 -17.10
CA LYS A 26 3.96 2.55 -18.11
C LYS A 26 4.65 3.84 -17.67
N HIS A 27 4.52 4.19 -16.41
CA HIS A 27 5.12 5.40 -15.84
C HIS A 27 6.55 5.19 -15.32
N ARG A 28 7.08 3.94 -15.39
CA ARG A 28 8.40 3.56 -14.86
C ARG A 28 8.57 3.97 -13.39
N PHE A 29 7.50 3.85 -12.61
CA PHE A 29 7.40 4.40 -11.27
C PHE A 29 8.50 3.86 -10.33
N PHE A 30 8.59 2.55 -10.21
CA PHE A 30 9.57 1.88 -9.35
C PHE A 30 11.02 2.13 -9.77
N GLU A 31 11.26 2.31 -11.07
CA GLU A 31 12.59 2.59 -11.59
C GLU A 31 13.03 4.02 -11.28
N LYS A 32 12.14 4.99 -11.51
CA LYS A 32 12.46 6.41 -11.32
C LYS A 32 12.63 6.77 -9.85
N LEU A 33 11.85 6.16 -8.96
CA LEU A 33 11.85 6.42 -7.52
C LEU A 33 12.63 5.36 -6.71
N LYS A 34 13.47 4.56 -7.36
CA LYS A 34 14.22 3.48 -6.72
C LYS A 34 15.09 3.91 -5.54
N ALA A 35 15.54 5.17 -5.53
CA ALA A 35 16.35 5.73 -4.45
C ALA A 35 15.61 5.75 -3.11
N TYR A 36 14.28 5.73 -3.14
CA TYR A 36 13.39 5.75 -1.97
C TYR A 36 12.79 4.37 -1.64
N SER A 37 13.37 3.30 -2.20
CA SER A 37 12.97 1.92 -1.92
C SER A 37 11.45 1.66 -2.02
N PRO A 38 10.76 2.04 -3.13
CA PRO A 38 9.30 1.97 -3.22
C PRO A 38 8.77 0.54 -3.09
N ILE A 39 7.67 0.38 -2.36
CA ILE A 39 6.90 -0.87 -2.28
C ILE A 39 5.41 -0.55 -2.52
N LEU A 40 4.72 -1.41 -3.26
CA LEU A 40 3.27 -1.45 -3.30
C LEU A 40 2.79 -2.29 -2.13
N ALA A 41 2.14 -1.64 -1.17
CA ALA A 41 1.54 -2.26 0.01
C ALA A 41 0.00 -2.33 -0.11
N GLY A 42 -0.66 -2.53 1.00
CA GLY A 42 -2.12 -2.53 1.10
C GLY A 42 -2.78 -3.78 0.54
N THR A 43 -3.99 -3.64 0.04
CA THR A 43 -4.90 -4.76 -0.20
C THR A 43 -4.85 -5.34 -1.62
N VAL A 44 -4.43 -4.56 -2.61
CA VAL A 44 -4.29 -5.01 -4.00
C VAL A 44 -3.24 -6.13 -4.14
N PRO A 45 -2.03 -6.04 -3.52
CA PRO A 45 -1.04 -7.11 -3.56
C PRO A 45 -1.54 -8.47 -3.08
N ILE A 46 -2.43 -8.48 -2.11
CA ILE A 46 -2.89 -9.70 -1.43
C ILE A 46 -4.33 -10.09 -1.80
N GLU A 47 -4.88 -9.44 -2.83
CA GLU A 47 -6.18 -9.76 -3.46
C GLU A 47 -7.39 -9.69 -2.52
N ILE A 48 -7.40 -8.74 -1.59
CA ILE A 48 -8.55 -8.41 -0.75
C ILE A 48 -9.03 -6.98 -0.97
N ASP A 49 -8.67 -6.40 -2.09
CA ASP A 49 -9.16 -5.11 -2.53
C ASP A 49 -10.65 -5.18 -2.90
N ILE A 50 -11.31 -4.03 -2.79
CA ILE A 50 -12.70 -3.81 -3.19
C ILE A 50 -12.74 -2.67 -4.22
N GLU A 51 -13.90 -2.42 -4.80
CA GLU A 51 -14.09 -1.25 -5.66
C GLU A 51 -13.73 0.03 -4.89
N GLY A 52 -12.90 0.88 -5.50
CA GLY A 52 -12.40 2.11 -4.87
C GLY A 52 -11.18 1.94 -3.97
N SER A 53 -10.66 0.71 -3.77
CA SER A 53 -9.37 0.53 -3.10
C SER A 53 -8.26 1.24 -3.86
N ASP A 54 -7.39 1.91 -3.13
CA ASP A 54 -6.22 2.63 -3.62
C ASP A 54 -5.01 1.71 -3.90
N LEU A 55 -4.03 2.28 -4.56
CA LEU A 55 -2.69 1.72 -4.63
C LEU A 55 -1.83 2.44 -3.58
N ASP A 56 -1.50 1.73 -2.51
CA ASP A 56 -0.70 2.23 -1.40
C ASP A 56 0.79 2.12 -1.75
N LEU A 57 1.40 3.22 -2.14
CA LEU A 57 2.81 3.27 -2.52
C LEU A 57 3.62 3.85 -1.36
N ILE A 58 4.41 3.02 -0.69
CA ILE A 58 5.20 3.40 0.47
C ILE A 58 6.67 3.62 0.11
N PHE A 59 7.32 4.57 0.79
CA PHE A 59 8.67 5.04 0.51
C PHE A 59 9.49 5.23 1.79
N GLU A 60 10.79 4.99 1.68
CA GLU A 60 11.77 5.41 2.68
C GLU A 60 12.21 6.84 2.37
N VAL A 61 11.77 7.80 3.18
CA VAL A 61 12.03 9.24 2.98
C VAL A 61 12.56 9.87 4.26
N ASP A 62 13.81 10.34 4.25
CA ASP A 62 14.28 11.26 5.29
C ASP A 62 13.65 12.64 5.04
N LEU A 63 12.75 13.06 5.92
CA LEU A 63 12.02 14.32 5.79
C LEU A 63 12.88 15.57 5.92
N LYS A 64 14.19 15.43 6.17
CA LYS A 64 15.13 16.53 6.00
C LYS A 64 15.38 16.85 4.53
N PHE A 65 15.11 15.90 3.64
CA PHE A 65 15.25 15.99 2.19
C PHE A 65 13.89 15.80 1.48
N GLU A 66 12.81 16.24 2.15
CA GLU A 66 11.45 16.07 1.61
C GLU A 66 11.25 16.82 0.27
N GLU A 67 11.94 17.96 0.08
CA GLU A 67 11.89 18.72 -1.17
C GLU A 67 12.46 17.90 -2.33
N ASP A 68 13.58 17.22 -2.14
CA ASP A 68 14.19 16.36 -3.17
C ASP A 68 13.24 15.20 -3.54
N PHE A 69 12.58 14.58 -2.55
CA PHE A 69 11.60 13.53 -2.80
C PHE A 69 10.38 14.05 -3.59
N LEU A 70 9.85 15.20 -3.20
CA LEU A 70 8.71 15.81 -3.90
C LEU A 70 9.08 16.20 -5.33
N ASP A 71 10.26 16.77 -5.54
CA ASP A 71 10.77 17.11 -6.87
C ASP A 71 10.92 15.86 -7.73
N ASP A 72 11.56 14.80 -7.23
CA ASP A 72 11.70 13.53 -7.95
C ASP A 72 10.33 12.91 -8.28
N LEU A 73 9.37 12.98 -7.37
CA LEU A 73 8.01 12.50 -7.58
C LEU A 73 7.31 13.30 -8.69
N MET A 74 7.43 14.62 -8.69
CA MET A 74 6.87 15.49 -9.74
C MET A 74 7.58 15.28 -11.09
N PHE A 75 8.91 15.22 -11.11
CA PHE A 75 9.69 14.95 -12.33
C PHE A 75 9.45 13.54 -12.88
N SER A 76 9.01 12.61 -12.06
CA SER A 76 8.62 11.27 -12.53
C SER A 76 7.47 11.31 -13.54
N ARG A 77 6.69 12.39 -13.56
CA ARG A 77 5.42 12.55 -14.30
C ARG A 77 4.38 11.48 -13.95
N PHE A 78 4.48 10.95 -12.76
CA PHE A 78 3.48 10.03 -12.23
C PHE A 78 2.24 10.79 -11.77
N ILE A 79 2.46 11.97 -11.17
CA ILE A 79 1.36 12.88 -10.80
C ILE A 79 0.99 13.70 -12.05
N PRO A 80 -0.25 13.64 -12.55
CA PRO A 80 -0.70 14.47 -13.65
C PRO A 80 -0.62 15.96 -13.30
N HIS A 81 -0.20 16.80 -14.26
CA HIS A 81 -0.02 18.25 -14.02
C HIS A 81 -1.31 19.01 -13.73
N ASP A 82 -2.45 18.45 -14.11
CA ASP A 82 -3.80 19.01 -13.96
C ASP A 82 -4.52 18.50 -12.72
N VAL A 83 -3.87 17.64 -11.93
CA VAL A 83 -4.43 17.10 -10.68
C VAL A 83 -3.89 17.91 -9.50
N GLU A 84 -4.82 18.52 -8.77
CA GLU A 84 -4.47 19.17 -7.50
C GLU A 84 -4.10 18.10 -6.48
N THR A 85 -2.85 18.13 -6.04
CA THR A 85 -2.35 17.25 -4.98
C THR A 85 -2.11 18.05 -3.73
N LYS A 86 -2.64 17.55 -2.61
CA LYS A 86 -2.37 18.14 -1.29
C LYS A 86 -1.32 17.29 -0.58
N VAL A 87 -0.19 17.89 -0.27
CA VAL A 87 0.81 17.28 0.59
C VAL A 87 0.39 17.46 2.04
N GLU A 88 0.33 16.40 2.81
CA GLU A 88 0.02 16.40 4.23
C GLU A 88 1.15 15.77 5.04
N TYR A 89 1.28 16.17 6.29
CA TYR A 89 2.34 15.73 7.20
C TYR A 89 1.74 15.13 8.49
N PRO A 90 1.15 13.93 8.42
CA PRO A 90 0.62 13.28 9.61
C PRO A 90 1.75 12.86 10.57
N ILE A 91 1.40 12.79 11.86
CA ILE A 91 2.25 12.17 12.89
C ILE A 91 1.68 10.79 13.18
N ILE A 92 2.45 9.74 12.87
CA ILE A 92 2.05 8.35 13.08
C ILE A 92 3.06 7.71 14.05
N ASN A 93 2.57 7.22 15.18
CA ASN A 93 3.40 6.64 16.26
C ASN A 93 4.55 7.57 16.71
N GLY A 94 4.30 8.89 16.72
CA GLY A 94 5.28 9.90 17.11
C GLY A 94 6.28 10.31 16.03
N GLU A 95 6.20 9.73 14.84
CA GLU A 95 7.05 10.06 13.68
C GLU A 95 6.30 10.90 12.67
N LYS A 96 6.91 11.98 12.18
CA LYS A 96 6.38 12.78 11.07
C LYS A 96 6.48 11.95 9.79
N CYS A 97 5.40 11.89 9.04
CA CYS A 97 5.32 11.24 7.74
C CYS A 97 4.93 12.25 6.67
N ILE A 98 5.02 11.88 5.40
CA ILE A 98 4.50 12.65 4.27
C ILE A 98 3.48 11.81 3.53
N THR A 99 2.34 12.40 3.16
CA THR A 99 1.29 11.74 2.37
C THR A 99 0.82 12.62 1.23
N LEU A 100 0.50 11.99 0.10
CA LEU A 100 -0.18 12.61 -1.02
C LEU A 100 -1.23 11.64 -1.55
N ASN A 101 -2.40 12.18 -1.90
CA ASN A 101 -3.48 11.41 -2.49
C ASN A 101 -3.91 12.06 -3.81
N PHE A 102 -4.09 11.24 -4.83
CA PHE A 102 -4.58 11.66 -6.15
C PHE A 102 -5.20 10.46 -6.90
N VAL A 103 -5.80 10.74 -8.05
CA VAL A 103 -6.30 9.68 -8.93
C VAL A 103 -5.47 9.66 -10.21
N LEU A 104 -5.03 8.47 -10.62
CA LEU A 104 -4.34 8.26 -11.87
C LEU A 104 -5.01 7.15 -12.68
N ASP A 105 -5.49 7.50 -13.87
CA ASP A 105 -6.37 6.65 -14.67
C ASP A 105 -7.58 6.20 -13.84
N GLU A 106 -7.74 4.91 -13.56
CA GLU A 106 -8.84 4.35 -12.76
C GLU A 106 -8.49 4.13 -11.28
N PHE A 107 -7.24 4.38 -10.88
CA PHE A 107 -6.77 4.07 -9.54
C PHE A 107 -6.66 5.31 -8.66
N PRO A 108 -7.30 5.33 -7.48
CA PRO A 108 -6.84 6.16 -6.39
C PRO A 108 -5.42 5.74 -6.00
N ILE A 109 -4.55 6.71 -5.76
CA ILE A 109 -3.15 6.50 -5.38
C ILE A 109 -2.93 7.17 -4.04
N GLU A 110 -2.38 6.43 -3.09
CA GLU A 110 -1.80 6.98 -1.88
C GLU A 110 -0.28 6.87 -1.94
N ILE A 111 0.41 8.00 -1.81
CA ILE A 111 1.85 8.07 -1.58
C ILE A 111 2.08 8.27 -0.10
N PHE A 112 2.88 7.42 0.51
CA PHE A 112 3.23 7.50 1.92
C PHE A 112 4.76 7.39 2.10
N GLY A 113 5.37 8.40 2.73
CA GLY A 113 6.79 8.43 3.02
C GLY A 113 7.07 8.55 4.52
N GLN A 114 8.01 7.75 5.00
CA GLN A 114 8.47 7.72 6.39
C GLN A 114 9.99 7.51 6.43
N ASN A 115 10.68 8.10 7.42
CA ASN A 115 12.12 7.89 7.61
C ASN A 115 12.38 6.52 8.26
N LYS A 116 12.04 5.47 7.51
CA LYS A 116 12.15 4.07 7.93
C LYS A 116 12.21 3.17 6.71
N PRO A 117 13.03 2.10 6.70
CA PRO A 117 13.05 1.13 5.62
C PRO A 117 11.63 0.64 5.29
N THR A 118 11.26 0.64 4.02
CA THR A 118 9.88 0.29 3.59
C THR A 118 9.43 -1.08 4.09
N THR A 119 10.36 -2.04 4.18
CA THR A 119 10.08 -3.38 4.73
C THR A 119 9.86 -3.43 6.25
N GLU A 120 10.10 -2.32 6.95
CA GLU A 120 9.87 -2.17 8.39
C GLU A 120 8.66 -1.26 8.70
N GLN A 121 8.06 -0.64 7.69
CA GLN A 121 6.88 0.20 7.84
C GLN A 121 5.64 -0.65 8.12
N ASN A 122 4.72 -0.14 8.95
CA ASN A 122 3.54 -0.89 9.38
C ASN A 122 2.67 -1.35 8.19
N ALA A 123 2.54 -0.55 7.13
CA ALA A 123 1.76 -0.92 5.96
C ALA A 123 2.30 -2.21 5.29
N TYR A 124 3.62 -2.34 5.17
CA TYR A 124 4.24 -3.56 4.66
C TYR A 124 4.09 -4.74 5.63
N LEU A 125 4.35 -4.52 6.92
CA LEU A 125 4.29 -5.57 7.94
C LEU A 125 2.87 -6.13 8.10
N HIS A 126 1.84 -5.26 8.08
CA HIS A 126 0.44 -5.67 8.09
C HIS A 126 0.12 -6.51 6.85
N MET A 127 0.44 -6.02 5.66
CA MET A 127 0.21 -6.75 4.41
C MET A 127 0.84 -8.16 4.44
N ILE A 128 2.07 -8.29 4.96
CA ILE A 128 2.75 -9.59 5.07
C ILE A 128 2.05 -10.52 6.06
N ALA A 129 1.64 -9.99 7.23
CA ALA A 129 0.91 -10.75 8.23
C ALA A 129 -0.45 -11.21 7.69
N GLU A 130 -1.20 -10.30 7.08
CA GLU A 130 -2.49 -10.55 6.45
C GLU A 130 -2.38 -11.61 5.34
N TYR A 131 -1.38 -11.47 4.46
CA TYR A 131 -1.12 -12.48 3.43
C TYR A 131 -0.89 -13.87 4.01
N LYS A 132 -0.06 -14.01 5.07
CA LYS A 132 0.19 -15.30 5.73
C LYS A 132 -1.09 -15.88 6.31
N ILE A 133 -1.90 -15.06 6.99
CA ILE A 133 -3.19 -15.47 7.55
C ILE A 133 -4.13 -15.93 6.44
N LEU A 134 -4.22 -15.21 5.32
CA LEU A 134 -5.03 -15.60 4.17
C LEU A 134 -4.60 -16.94 3.58
N GLN A 135 -3.29 -17.20 3.49
CA GLN A 135 -2.78 -18.48 3.02
C GLN A 135 -3.11 -19.64 3.99
N GLU A 136 -3.08 -19.38 5.30
CA GLU A 136 -3.41 -20.39 6.32
C GLU A 136 -4.90 -20.67 6.39
N LYS A 137 -5.74 -19.62 6.37
CA LYS A 137 -7.20 -19.72 6.57
C LYS A 137 -7.97 -20.07 5.28
N GLY A 138 -7.37 -19.81 4.12
CA GLY A 138 -7.93 -20.18 2.82
C GLY A 138 -9.02 -19.27 2.31
N GLU A 139 -9.63 -19.69 1.18
CA GLU A 139 -10.51 -18.82 0.37
C GLU A 139 -11.79 -18.38 1.09
N GLU A 140 -12.40 -19.22 1.91
CA GLU A 140 -13.62 -18.85 2.66
C GLU A 140 -13.35 -17.67 3.61
N PHE A 141 -12.21 -17.67 4.29
CA PHE A 141 -11.80 -16.57 5.17
C PHE A 141 -11.55 -15.29 4.36
N LYS A 142 -10.84 -15.41 3.22
CA LYS A 142 -10.59 -14.29 2.30
C LYS A 142 -11.89 -13.63 1.86
N GLN A 143 -12.88 -14.42 1.45
CA GLN A 143 -14.18 -13.88 1.04
C GLN A 143 -14.90 -13.15 2.18
N LYS A 144 -14.85 -13.65 3.41
CA LYS A 144 -15.42 -12.96 4.59
C LYS A 144 -14.73 -11.61 4.86
N ILE A 145 -13.41 -11.52 4.68
CA ILE A 145 -12.69 -10.24 4.79
C ILE A 145 -13.21 -9.26 3.73
N ILE A 146 -13.31 -9.68 2.47
CA ILE A 146 -13.82 -8.84 1.37
C ILE A 146 -15.26 -8.38 1.64
N GLU A 147 -16.12 -9.25 2.16
CA GLU A 147 -17.50 -8.90 2.52
C GLU A 147 -17.55 -7.85 3.63
N LEU A 148 -16.76 -7.99 4.69
CA LEU A 148 -16.66 -7.01 5.76
C LEU A 148 -16.14 -5.65 5.24
N LYS A 149 -15.16 -5.65 4.36
CA LYS A 149 -14.66 -4.43 3.71
C LYS A 149 -15.73 -3.77 2.86
N LYS A 150 -16.54 -4.52 2.09
CA LYS A 150 -17.69 -3.98 1.33
C LYS A 150 -18.74 -3.34 2.24
N GLN A 151 -18.84 -3.73 3.51
CA GLN A 151 -19.69 -3.11 4.52
C GLN A 151 -19.05 -1.86 5.15
N GLY A 152 -17.87 -1.43 4.69
CA GLY A 152 -17.17 -0.24 5.17
C GLY A 152 -16.23 -0.50 6.36
N ILE A 153 -15.98 -1.76 6.71
CA ILE A 153 -15.02 -2.11 7.75
C ILE A 153 -13.62 -2.06 7.16
N LYS A 154 -12.69 -1.37 7.83
CA LYS A 154 -11.28 -1.33 7.44
C LYS A 154 -10.62 -2.72 7.54
N THR A 155 -9.51 -2.91 6.84
CA THR A 155 -8.86 -4.21 6.68
C THR A 155 -8.45 -4.81 8.02
N GLU A 156 -7.66 -4.13 8.84
CA GLU A 156 -7.19 -4.65 10.13
C GLU A 156 -8.34 -4.95 11.10
N PRO A 157 -9.35 -4.07 11.26
CA PRO A 157 -10.57 -4.40 11.99
C PRO A 157 -11.33 -5.62 11.46
N ALA A 158 -11.37 -5.83 10.13
CA ALA A 158 -12.02 -7.00 9.54
C ALA A 158 -11.31 -8.30 9.94
N PHE A 159 -9.96 -8.32 9.88
CA PHE A 159 -9.17 -9.43 10.41
C PHE A 159 -9.40 -9.61 11.93
N GLY A 160 -9.41 -8.50 12.67
CA GLY A 160 -9.67 -8.50 14.11
C GLY A 160 -10.99 -9.18 14.47
N LEU A 161 -12.07 -8.84 13.77
CA LEU A 161 -13.40 -9.44 13.99
C LEU A 161 -13.40 -10.96 13.76
N LEU A 162 -12.74 -11.43 12.69
CA LEU A 162 -12.73 -12.85 12.35
C LEU A 162 -11.75 -13.68 13.20
N LEU A 163 -10.69 -13.05 13.73
CA LEU A 163 -9.66 -13.70 14.52
C LEU A 163 -9.86 -13.50 16.04
N GLY A 164 -10.79 -12.65 16.45
CA GLY A 164 -11.02 -12.32 17.86
C GLY A 164 -9.89 -11.51 18.50
N LEU A 165 -9.27 -10.57 17.73
CA LEU A 165 -8.20 -9.71 18.21
C LEU A 165 -8.78 -8.50 18.95
N GLU A 166 -8.18 -8.11 20.08
CA GLU A 166 -8.60 -6.93 20.85
C GLU A 166 -8.09 -5.63 20.22
N ASN A 167 -6.84 -5.62 19.79
CA ASN A 167 -6.21 -4.49 19.08
C ASN A 167 -5.65 -4.96 17.73
N PRO A 168 -6.46 -5.00 16.65
CA PRO A 168 -6.04 -5.56 15.37
C PRO A 168 -4.77 -4.93 14.79
N TYR A 169 -4.58 -3.62 14.95
CA TYR A 169 -3.41 -2.89 14.43
C TYR A 169 -2.10 -3.31 15.11
N GLU A 170 -2.12 -3.66 16.37
CA GLU A 170 -0.94 -4.13 17.10
C GLU A 170 -0.80 -5.65 17.03
N ASP A 171 -1.93 -6.36 17.15
CA ASP A 171 -1.93 -7.80 17.23
C ASP A 171 -1.53 -8.46 15.92
N LEU A 172 -1.94 -7.90 14.76
CA LEU A 172 -1.51 -8.38 13.45
C LEU A 172 0.01 -8.33 13.27
N LEU A 173 0.69 -7.33 13.80
CA LEU A 173 2.15 -7.23 13.75
C LEU A 173 2.89 -8.33 14.54
N LYS A 174 2.19 -9.08 15.40
CA LYS A 174 2.74 -10.21 16.16
C LYS A 174 2.66 -11.54 15.40
N PHE A 175 1.90 -11.61 14.30
CA PHE A 175 1.85 -12.78 13.43
C PHE A 175 3.14 -12.87 12.62
N LYS A 176 3.91 -13.93 12.83
CA LYS A 176 5.22 -14.16 12.21
C LYS A 176 5.15 -15.20 11.09
#